data_fdb0abb4036d39089b23efdb8f997463
#
_entry.id   fdb0abb4036d39089b23efdb8f997463
#
_cell.length_a   1.000
_cell.length_b   1.000
_cell.length_c   1.000
_cell.angle_alpha   90.00
_cell.angle_beta   90.00
_cell.angle_gamma   90.00
#
_symmetry.space_group_name_H-M   'P 1'
#
loop_
_entity.id
_entity.type
_entity.pdbx_description
1 polymer ?
#
loop_
_entity_poly.entity_id
_entity_poly.type
_entity_poly.pdbx_seq_one_letter_code
_entity_poly.pdbx_strand_id
1 'polypeptide(L)'
;LKKAAWYFEAPQDFVVMNVDMLTDFDLGKMIEQHQSTKALATLAVSSRVTSRYFLFNEANRLCGWRNKNTGDEKIVIPENTLIEKAFSGIHMIHSSIFSLMQQEGKFSMVDVYLSLAPEYEINCFDHSGAKLLDVGKPESIVKAEQMFR
;
A
#
# COMPACT_ATOMS: atom_id res chain seq x y z
N LEU A 1 11.88 7.30 0.37
CA LEU A 1 10.79 8.24 0.04
C LEU A 1 11.03 9.61 0.70
N LYS A 2 11.22 9.72 2.01
CA LYS A 2 11.41 10.99 2.76
C LYS A 2 12.46 11.93 2.13
N LYS A 3 13.56 11.39 1.58
CA LYS A 3 14.60 12.18 0.89
C LYS A 3 14.12 12.86 -0.41
N ALA A 4 12.99 12.46 -0.96
CA ALA A 4 12.39 13.08 -2.14
C ALA A 4 11.38 14.20 -1.79
N ALA A 5 11.16 14.51 -0.52
CA ALA A 5 10.18 15.51 -0.09
C ALA A 5 10.38 16.88 -0.72
N TRP A 6 11.63 17.28 -1.00
CA TRP A 6 11.98 18.54 -1.65
C TRP A 6 11.39 18.72 -3.05
N TYR A 7 11.02 17.61 -3.71
CA TYR A 7 10.40 17.64 -5.05
C TYR A 7 8.92 18.08 -5.00
N PHE A 8 8.28 17.98 -3.84
CA PHE A 8 6.85 18.22 -3.65
C PHE A 8 6.63 19.59 -2.98
N GLU A 9 6.87 20.67 -3.72
CA GLU A 9 6.77 22.07 -3.22
C GLU A 9 5.31 22.48 -2.94
N ALA A 10 4.34 21.91 -3.66
CA ALA A 10 2.91 22.16 -3.47
C ALA A 10 2.18 20.89 -2.99
N PRO A 11 1.06 21.03 -2.27
CA PRO A 11 0.20 19.88 -1.93
C PRO A 11 -0.27 19.17 -3.19
N GLN A 12 0.03 17.87 -3.29
CA GLN A 12 -0.35 17.04 -4.43
C GLN A 12 -0.38 15.56 -4.07
N ASP A 13 -1.15 14.80 -4.84
CA ASP A 13 -1.16 13.35 -4.79
C ASP A 13 -0.13 12.79 -5.75
N PHE A 14 0.53 11.70 -5.36
CA PHE A 14 1.51 11.01 -6.20
C PHE A 14 1.47 9.50 -5.98
N VAL A 15 1.83 8.77 -7.02
CA VAL A 15 1.94 7.31 -6.98
C VAL A 15 3.38 6.90 -6.68
N VAL A 16 3.52 5.94 -5.76
CA VAL A 16 4.77 5.19 -5.56
C VAL A 16 4.52 3.75 -5.95
N MET A 17 5.38 3.20 -6.80
CA MET A 17 5.31 1.83 -7.26
C MET A 17 6.69 1.19 -7.18
N ASN A 18 6.75 -0.05 -6.68
CA ASN A 18 7.97 -0.85 -6.77
C ASN A 18 8.27 -1.12 -8.24
N VAL A 19 9.51 -0.89 -8.66
CA VAL A 19 9.93 -0.95 -10.09
C VAL A 19 9.84 -2.36 -10.70
N ASP A 20 9.75 -3.38 -9.86
CA ASP A 20 9.68 -4.80 -10.21
C ASP A 20 8.25 -5.37 -10.20
N MET A 21 7.24 -4.53 -10.12
CA MET A 21 5.83 -4.96 -10.15
C MET A 21 5.22 -4.72 -11.53
N LEU A 22 4.68 -5.78 -12.14
CA LEU A 22 3.83 -5.69 -13.34
C LEU A 22 2.38 -5.94 -12.96
N THR A 23 1.48 -5.10 -13.47
CA THR A 23 0.04 -5.23 -13.23
C THR A 23 -0.77 -4.61 -14.36
N ASP A 24 -1.99 -5.05 -14.52
CA ASP A 24 -2.99 -4.47 -15.44
C ASP A 24 -4.19 -3.86 -14.69
N PHE A 25 -4.08 -3.64 -13.39
CA PHE A 25 -5.18 -3.00 -12.66
C PHE A 25 -5.37 -1.53 -13.10
N ASP A 26 -6.61 -1.09 -13.00
CA ASP A 26 -7.01 0.26 -13.38
C ASP A 26 -6.53 1.30 -12.35
N LEU A 27 -5.37 1.92 -12.64
CA LEU A 27 -4.81 2.97 -11.80
C LEU A 27 -5.74 4.20 -11.73
N GLY A 28 -6.52 4.48 -12.79
CA GLY A 28 -7.47 5.59 -12.82
C GLY A 28 -8.52 5.45 -11.71
N LYS A 29 -9.08 4.25 -11.53
CA LYS A 29 -10.03 3.99 -10.44
C LYS A 29 -9.42 4.14 -9.05
N MET A 30 -8.15 3.76 -8.89
CA MET A 30 -7.44 3.97 -7.61
C MET A 30 -7.26 5.47 -7.32
N ILE A 31 -6.93 6.27 -8.33
CA ILE A 31 -6.81 7.72 -8.23
C ILE A 31 -8.16 8.35 -7.85
N GLU A 32 -9.23 7.99 -8.55
CA GLU A 32 -10.59 8.46 -8.25
C GLU A 32 -11.02 8.14 -6.82
N GLN A 33 -10.78 6.90 -6.35
CA GLN A 33 -11.08 6.51 -4.97
C GLN A 33 -10.27 7.33 -3.97
N HIS A 34 -8.96 7.49 -4.20
CA HIS A 34 -8.08 8.26 -3.32
C HIS A 34 -8.56 9.71 -3.17
N GLN A 35 -8.86 10.36 -4.28
CA GLN A 35 -9.34 11.74 -4.31
C GLN A 35 -10.71 11.90 -3.65
N SER A 36 -11.63 10.95 -3.88
CA SER A 36 -12.98 11.00 -3.31
C SER A 36 -12.98 10.84 -1.79
N THR A 37 -12.08 10.02 -1.25
CA THR A 37 -11.95 9.80 0.20
C THR A 37 -11.07 10.83 0.89
N LYS A 38 -10.31 11.62 0.13
CA LYS A 38 -9.29 12.56 0.66
C LYS A 38 -8.32 11.88 1.63
N ALA A 39 -8.00 10.63 1.36
CA ALA A 39 -7.12 9.84 2.19
C ALA A 39 -5.69 10.39 2.17
N LEU A 40 -4.95 10.23 3.27
CA LEU A 40 -3.51 10.50 3.31
C LEU A 40 -2.74 9.50 2.44
N ALA A 41 -3.20 8.24 2.41
CA ALA A 41 -2.68 7.23 1.51
C ALA A 41 -3.77 6.20 1.13
N THR A 42 -3.66 5.67 -0.08
CA THR A 42 -4.46 4.52 -0.55
C THR A 42 -3.49 3.42 -1.00
N LEU A 43 -3.62 2.24 -0.43
CA LEU A 43 -2.72 1.11 -0.65
C LEU A 43 -3.37 0.13 -1.63
N ALA A 44 -2.72 -0.18 -2.76
CA ALA A 44 -3.18 -1.23 -3.64
C ALA A 44 -2.97 -2.60 -2.97
N VAL A 45 -4.03 -3.36 -2.85
CA VAL A 45 -4.04 -4.65 -2.16
C VAL A 45 -4.78 -5.72 -2.95
N SER A 46 -4.51 -6.98 -2.62
CA SER A 46 -5.21 -8.11 -3.22
C SER A 46 -5.43 -9.23 -2.20
N SER A 47 -6.27 -10.20 -2.58
CA SER A 47 -6.53 -11.42 -1.80
C SER A 47 -5.47 -12.53 -2.00
N ARG A 48 -4.33 -12.23 -2.65
CA ARG A 48 -3.26 -13.22 -2.86
C ARG A 48 -2.70 -13.75 -1.53
N VAL A 49 -2.23 -14.99 -1.54
CA VAL A 49 -1.57 -15.59 -0.37
C VAL A 49 -0.16 -15.01 -0.21
N THR A 50 0.16 -14.59 1.00
CA THR A 50 1.48 -14.09 1.42
C THR A 50 1.70 -14.38 2.90
N SER A 51 2.88 -14.09 3.42
CA SER A 51 3.14 -14.16 4.87
C SER A 51 2.82 -12.85 5.59
N ARG A 52 2.75 -11.72 4.87
CA ARG A 52 2.59 -10.39 5.47
C ARG A 52 1.34 -9.72 4.94
N TYR A 53 0.44 -9.34 5.84
CA TYR A 53 -0.83 -8.71 5.52
C TYR A 53 -0.98 -7.38 6.23
N PHE A 54 -1.54 -6.39 5.53
CA PHE A 54 -2.24 -5.31 6.20
C PHE A 54 -3.62 -5.79 6.64
N LEU A 55 -4.11 -5.21 7.73
CA LEU A 55 -5.41 -5.50 8.32
C LEU A 55 -6.30 -4.27 8.14
N PHE A 56 -7.44 -4.47 7.50
CA PHE A 56 -8.42 -3.41 7.24
C PHE A 56 -9.75 -3.75 7.92
N ASN A 57 -10.50 -2.73 8.30
CA ASN A 57 -11.88 -2.91 8.72
C ASN A 57 -12.84 -3.01 7.50
N GLU A 58 -14.13 -3.19 7.76
CA GLU A 58 -15.17 -3.28 6.72
C GLU A 58 -15.32 -1.99 5.88
N ALA A 59 -14.89 -0.85 6.41
CA ALA A 59 -14.83 0.43 5.70
C ALA A 59 -13.55 0.61 4.87
N ASN A 60 -12.73 -0.44 4.72
CA ASN A 60 -11.42 -0.42 4.02
C ASN A 60 -10.36 0.48 4.67
N ARG A 61 -10.52 0.87 5.93
CA ARG A 61 -9.54 1.66 6.67
C ARG A 61 -8.46 0.77 7.26
N LEU A 62 -7.20 1.21 7.20
CA LEU A 62 -6.05 0.49 7.78
C LEU A 62 -6.14 0.47 9.30
N CYS A 63 -6.13 -0.74 9.87
CA CYS A 63 -6.23 -0.97 11.31
C CYS A 63 -5.01 -1.68 11.89
N GLY A 64 -4.20 -2.35 11.07
CA GLY A 64 -3.07 -3.09 11.57
C GLY A 64 -2.24 -3.80 10.50
N TRP A 65 -1.35 -4.64 10.98
CA TRP A 65 -0.48 -5.47 10.17
C TRP A 65 -0.15 -6.78 10.89
N ARG A 66 0.03 -7.86 10.13
CA ARG A 66 0.35 -9.20 10.65
C ARG A 66 1.36 -9.92 9.77
N ASN A 67 2.26 -10.68 10.41
CA ASN A 67 3.16 -11.62 9.75
C ASN A 67 2.85 -13.05 10.22
N LYS A 68 2.28 -13.86 9.36
CA LYS A 68 1.90 -15.26 9.67
C LYS A 68 3.08 -16.19 9.90
N ASN A 69 4.26 -15.88 9.35
CA ASN A 69 5.45 -16.72 9.54
C ASN A 69 6.08 -16.53 10.91
N THR A 70 6.07 -15.30 11.44
CA THR A 70 6.68 -14.99 12.74
C THR A 70 5.65 -14.91 13.88
N GLY A 71 4.36 -14.78 13.55
CA GLY A 71 3.30 -14.52 14.51
C GLY A 71 3.23 -13.07 14.99
N ASP A 72 4.07 -12.18 14.44
CA ASP A 72 4.05 -10.76 14.80
C ASP A 72 2.76 -10.10 14.33
N GLU A 73 2.17 -9.29 15.20
CA GLU A 73 0.98 -8.52 14.91
C GLU A 73 1.07 -7.13 15.54
N LYS A 74 0.60 -6.12 14.80
CA LYS A 74 0.47 -4.74 15.28
C LYS A 74 -0.93 -4.24 14.95
N ILE A 75 -1.79 -4.07 15.96
CA ILE A 75 -3.10 -3.45 15.83
C ILE A 75 -3.00 -2.00 16.33
N VAL A 76 -3.32 -1.05 15.47
CA VAL A 76 -3.26 0.39 15.78
C VAL A 76 -4.64 1.01 15.89
N ILE A 77 -5.67 0.38 15.30
CA ILE A 77 -7.09 0.70 15.47
C ILE A 77 -7.79 -0.62 15.82
N PRO A 78 -8.29 -0.80 17.06
CA PRO A 78 -9.04 -1.99 17.45
C PRO A 78 -10.39 -2.05 16.72
N GLU A 79 -10.68 -3.20 16.10
CA GLU A 79 -11.93 -3.47 15.41
C GLU A 79 -12.36 -4.92 15.65
N ASN A 80 -13.68 -5.16 15.62
CA ASN A 80 -14.23 -6.50 15.81
C ASN A 80 -13.92 -7.45 14.64
N THR A 81 -13.89 -6.90 13.43
CA THR A 81 -13.59 -7.63 12.19
C THR A 81 -12.42 -7.01 11.50
N LEU A 82 -11.36 -7.79 11.26
CA LEU A 82 -10.19 -7.38 10.52
C LEU A 82 -10.00 -8.26 9.30
N ILE A 83 -9.90 -7.64 8.13
CA ILE A 83 -9.76 -8.29 6.83
C ILE A 83 -8.30 -8.24 6.41
N GLU A 84 -7.70 -9.42 6.19
CA GLU A 84 -6.32 -9.54 5.73
C GLU A 84 -6.23 -9.25 4.23
N LYS A 85 -5.35 -8.33 3.85
CA LYS A 85 -5.04 -7.99 2.45
C LYS A 85 -3.54 -7.94 2.22
N ALA A 86 -3.11 -8.54 1.11
CA ALA A 86 -1.71 -8.52 0.69
C ALA A 86 -1.39 -7.22 -0.05
N PHE A 87 -0.42 -6.46 0.45
CA PHE A 87 0.06 -5.24 -0.20
C PHE A 87 0.77 -5.55 -1.51
N SER A 88 0.48 -4.78 -2.55
CA SER A 88 0.97 -5.00 -3.91
C SER A 88 2.15 -4.12 -4.30
N GLY A 89 2.72 -3.36 -3.35
CA GLY A 89 3.87 -2.49 -3.61
C GLY A 89 3.52 -1.22 -4.40
N ILE A 90 2.24 -0.88 -4.50
CA ILE A 90 1.74 0.31 -5.20
C ILE A 90 0.86 1.10 -4.22
N HIS A 91 1.15 2.39 -4.09
CA HIS A 91 0.40 3.26 -3.19
C HIS A 91 0.25 4.66 -3.77
N MET A 92 -0.92 5.24 -3.58
CA MET A 92 -1.21 6.64 -3.82
C MET A 92 -1.06 7.40 -2.51
N ILE A 93 -0.37 8.53 -2.51
CA ILE A 93 0.00 9.25 -1.29
C ILE A 93 -0.19 10.74 -1.51
N HIS A 94 -0.79 11.43 -0.54
CA HIS A 94 -0.80 12.88 -0.51
C HIS A 94 0.52 13.41 0.10
N SER A 95 1.10 14.45 -0.49
CA SER A 95 2.44 14.95 -0.13
C SER A 95 2.56 15.48 1.30
N SER A 96 1.45 15.80 1.97
CA SER A 96 1.45 16.15 3.40
C SER A 96 2.04 15.05 4.30
N ILE A 97 2.12 13.80 3.84
CA ILE A 97 2.75 12.70 4.60
C ILE A 97 4.19 13.04 4.99
N PHE A 98 4.91 13.81 4.19
CA PHE A 98 6.32 14.15 4.46
C PHE A 98 6.49 14.95 5.75
N SER A 99 5.56 15.86 6.06
CA SER A 99 5.57 16.64 7.30
C SER A 99 5.15 15.83 8.53
N LEU A 100 4.47 14.71 8.32
CA LEU A 100 3.97 13.83 9.37
C LEU A 100 4.94 12.69 9.72
N MET A 101 5.89 12.39 8.82
CA MET A 101 6.90 11.35 9.02
C MET A 101 7.89 11.71 10.12
N GLN A 102 7.84 11.01 11.25
CA GLN A 102 8.79 11.17 12.35
C GLN A 102 10.01 10.24 12.23
N GLN A 103 9.91 9.19 11.39
CA GLN A 103 10.97 8.20 11.22
C GLN A 103 12.22 8.80 10.57
N GLU A 104 13.40 8.36 11.06
CA GLU A 104 14.71 8.76 10.54
C GLU A 104 15.52 7.54 10.08
N GLY A 105 16.53 7.79 9.25
CA GLY A 105 17.39 6.74 8.73
C GLY A 105 16.67 5.77 7.77
N LYS A 106 16.89 4.47 7.96
CA LYS A 106 16.26 3.40 7.18
C LYS A 106 15.02 2.89 7.92
N PHE A 107 13.86 3.06 7.36
CA PHE A 107 12.58 2.62 7.93
C PHE A 107 11.66 2.02 6.87
N SER A 108 10.66 1.29 7.31
CA SER A 108 9.62 0.72 6.46
C SER A 108 8.44 1.68 6.30
N MET A 109 7.87 1.77 5.10
CA MET A 109 6.60 2.49 4.89
C MET A 109 5.43 1.83 5.64
N VAL A 110 5.51 0.54 5.95
CA VAL A 110 4.54 -0.13 6.83
C VAL A 110 4.49 0.55 8.19
N ASP A 111 5.65 0.82 8.81
CA ASP A 111 5.70 1.47 10.12
C ASP A 111 5.18 2.92 10.07
N VAL A 112 5.44 3.64 8.96
CA VAL A 112 4.89 4.98 8.73
C VAL A 112 3.37 4.93 8.68
N TYR A 113 2.78 4.06 7.86
CA TYR A 113 1.33 3.94 7.75
C TYR A 113 0.68 3.54 9.07
N LEU A 114 1.24 2.57 9.77
CA LEU A 114 0.71 2.15 11.07
C LEU A 114 0.78 3.25 12.12
N SER A 115 1.82 4.08 12.11
CA SER A 115 1.93 5.21 13.05
C SER A 115 0.94 6.34 12.76
N LEU A 116 0.52 6.51 11.50
CA LEU A 116 -0.38 7.58 11.07
C LEU A 116 -1.86 7.16 11.01
N ALA A 117 -2.15 5.87 10.84
CA ALA A 117 -3.52 5.36 10.69
C ALA A 117 -4.50 5.75 11.82
N PRO A 118 -4.11 5.88 13.11
CA PRO A 118 -5.03 6.32 14.16
C PRO A 118 -5.60 7.73 13.93
N GLU A 119 -4.81 8.63 13.35
CA GLU A 119 -5.18 10.04 13.19
C GLU A 119 -5.56 10.42 11.76
N TYR A 120 -5.07 9.69 10.76
CA TYR A 120 -5.24 9.99 9.34
C TYR A 120 -5.92 8.85 8.60
N GLU A 121 -6.66 9.19 7.55
CA GLU A 121 -7.33 8.23 6.70
C GLU A 121 -6.32 7.53 5.79
N ILE A 122 -6.15 6.21 5.99
CA ILE A 122 -5.32 5.34 5.15
C ILE A 122 -6.20 4.17 4.73
N ASN A 123 -6.46 4.06 3.43
CA ASN A 123 -7.42 3.13 2.86
C ASN A 123 -6.76 2.08 1.97
N CYS A 124 -7.48 1.03 1.63
CA CYS A 124 -7.08 0.11 0.59
C CYS A 124 -7.89 0.31 -0.70
N PHE A 125 -7.23 0.03 -1.83
CA PHE A 125 -7.84 -0.22 -3.13
C PHE A 125 -7.64 -1.70 -3.46
N ASP A 126 -8.74 -2.46 -3.47
CA ASP A 126 -8.69 -3.90 -3.76
C ASP A 126 -8.73 -4.16 -5.27
N HIS A 127 -7.64 -4.69 -5.81
CA HIS A 127 -7.52 -5.07 -7.21
C HIS A 127 -7.45 -6.60 -7.42
N SER A 128 -8.06 -7.38 -6.54
CA SER A 128 -7.97 -8.87 -6.53
C SER A 128 -8.40 -9.52 -7.83
N GLY A 129 -8.96 -8.93 -8.79
CA GLY A 129 -9.26 -9.48 -10.11
C GLY A 129 -8.19 -9.22 -11.16
N ALA A 130 -7.22 -8.34 -10.89
CA ALA A 130 -6.20 -7.92 -11.84
C ALA A 130 -4.97 -8.83 -11.78
N LYS A 131 -4.23 -8.88 -12.89
CA LYS A 131 -2.93 -9.53 -12.94
C LYS A 131 -1.93 -8.74 -12.10
N LEU A 132 -1.09 -9.45 -11.35
CA LEU A 132 0.00 -8.88 -10.58
C LEU A 132 1.16 -9.87 -10.56
N LEU A 133 2.35 -9.43 -10.94
CA LEU A 133 3.55 -10.24 -10.97
C LEU A 133 4.77 -9.44 -10.51
N ASP A 134 5.52 -10.01 -9.57
CA ASP A 134 6.85 -9.55 -9.17
C ASP A 134 7.88 -10.11 -10.18
N VAL A 135 8.56 -9.22 -10.90
CA VAL A 135 9.59 -9.56 -11.90
C VAL A 135 11.01 -9.27 -11.42
N GLY A 136 11.21 -9.11 -10.12
CA GLY A 136 12.52 -8.89 -9.51
C GLY A 136 13.50 -10.06 -9.65
N LYS A 137 13.04 -11.20 -10.23
CA LYS A 137 13.88 -12.37 -10.51
C LYS A 137 13.85 -12.74 -11.99
N PRO A 138 14.99 -13.15 -12.57
CA PRO A 138 15.07 -13.51 -14.00
C PRO A 138 14.04 -14.58 -14.43
N GLU A 139 13.76 -15.58 -13.60
CA GLU A 139 12.78 -16.64 -13.88
C GLU A 139 11.34 -16.13 -13.97
N SER A 140 11.04 -14.95 -13.42
CA SER A 140 9.73 -14.33 -13.54
C SER A 140 9.47 -13.70 -14.91
N ILE A 141 10.51 -13.45 -15.73
CA ILE A 141 10.40 -12.79 -17.05
C ILE A 141 9.55 -13.67 -18.00
N VAL A 142 9.84 -14.96 -18.08
CA VAL A 142 9.07 -15.90 -18.93
C VAL A 142 7.60 -15.94 -18.52
N LYS A 143 7.34 -15.90 -17.22
CA LYS A 143 5.98 -15.87 -16.70
C LYS A 143 5.27 -14.55 -17.02
N ALA A 144 6.01 -13.43 -16.97
CA ALA A 144 5.51 -12.12 -17.35
C ALA A 144 5.06 -12.09 -18.82
N GLU A 145 5.90 -12.60 -19.74
CA GLU A 145 5.58 -12.69 -21.16
C GLU A 145 4.32 -13.50 -21.44
N GLN A 146 4.10 -14.58 -20.71
CA GLN A 146 2.89 -15.40 -20.83
C GLN A 146 1.64 -14.73 -20.26
N MET A 147 1.80 -13.99 -19.17
CA MET A 147 0.69 -13.39 -18.42
C MET A 147 0.18 -12.09 -19.06
N PHE A 148 1.07 -11.31 -19.69
CA PHE A 148 0.78 -9.95 -20.20
C PHE A 148 0.79 -9.85 -21.74
N ARG A 149 0.71 -10.97 -22.44
CA ARG A 149 0.46 -11.02 -23.90
C ARG A 149 -1.00 -10.75 -24.23
#